data_5caea5b1e7f485db3886e19851ad7184
#
_entry.id   5caea5b1e7f485db3886e19851ad7184
#
_cell.length_a   1.000
_cell.length_b   1.000
_cell.length_c   1.000
_cell.angle_alpha   90.00
_cell.angle_beta   90.00
_cell.angle_gamma   90.00
#
_symmetry.space_group_name_H-M   'P 1'
#
loop_
_entity.id
_entity.type
_entity.pdbx_description
1 polymer ?
#
loop_
_entity_poly.entity_id
_entity_poly.type
_entity_poly.pdbx_seq_one_letter_code
_entity_poly.pdbx_strand_id
1 'polypeptide(L)'
;MTDPTFGRFTAEAMTAALHRIADHLRVTSDDARLLHLANNAVFALPTAGIVVRISRTRRLLDRATKVAALGAWFADTNAPTIRLVPGVDQPLIVDGLAATVWTYLPPKPPPPTVDDLGPVLRQFHRLPRPPIDLPLWDPIGDARHRITDAEGLTAYHRDFLLAWCDRLTPRINALRDNISPGLIHGDAHPSNLLRDATGNTVLCDFDATSLGPWQVDLVAVPVGEARFHRAGQHQRLATAYGYDITTDPHWPLLREARELKMITAAVPLLNSSPGIADEFALRLHTITTGDDHTRWTPFADLPATDQHRRPLPAQETS
;
A
#
# COMPACT_ATOMS: atom_id res chain seq x y z
N MET A 1 -29.72 -5.11 15.76
CA MET A 1 -29.85 -3.97 14.83
C MET A 1 -28.55 -3.93 14.04
N THR A 2 -28.54 -4.49 12.85
CA THR A 2 -27.43 -4.44 11.89
C THR A 2 -27.32 -3.02 11.37
N ASP A 3 -26.19 -2.39 11.60
CA ASP A 3 -25.87 -1.03 11.12
C ASP A 3 -25.98 -1.01 9.58
N PRO A 4 -26.86 -0.21 8.96
CA PRO A 4 -27.06 -0.16 7.52
C PRO A 4 -25.89 0.43 6.74
N THR A 5 -24.82 0.84 7.39
CA THR A 5 -23.59 1.40 6.79
C THR A 5 -22.56 0.35 6.36
N PHE A 6 -22.85 -0.95 6.47
CA PHE A 6 -22.06 -2.03 5.85
C PHE A 6 -22.25 -2.14 4.33
N GLY A 7 -22.79 -1.12 3.70
CA GLY A 7 -23.05 -0.99 2.29
C GLY A 7 -21.88 -0.39 1.52
N ARG A 8 -20.95 -1.26 1.07
CA ARG A 8 -20.30 -1.13 -0.24
C ARG A 8 -19.20 -0.10 -0.34
N PHE A 9 -18.00 -0.56 -0.13
CA PHE A 9 -16.81 0.12 -0.65
C PHE A 9 -16.80 -0.04 -2.20
N THR A 10 -17.67 0.72 -2.86
CA THR A 10 -17.79 0.79 -4.33
C THR A 10 -17.33 2.15 -4.83
N ALA A 11 -17.00 2.24 -6.12
CA ALA A 11 -16.61 3.51 -6.72
C ALA A 11 -17.69 4.58 -6.55
N GLU A 12 -18.98 4.21 -6.71
CA GLU A 12 -20.11 5.12 -6.57
C GLU A 12 -20.25 5.65 -5.13
N ALA A 13 -20.18 4.75 -4.14
CA ALA A 13 -20.28 5.13 -2.74
C ALA A 13 -19.11 6.04 -2.31
N MET A 14 -17.89 5.73 -2.78
CA MET A 14 -16.72 6.54 -2.50
C MET A 14 -16.73 7.88 -3.24
N THR A 15 -17.27 7.96 -4.45
CA THR A 15 -17.50 9.21 -5.16
C THR A 15 -18.49 10.11 -4.42
N ALA A 16 -19.59 9.53 -3.92
CA ALA A 16 -20.54 10.28 -3.10
C ALA A 16 -19.91 10.80 -1.79
N ALA A 17 -19.04 10.00 -1.16
CA ALA A 17 -18.27 10.44 0.02
C ALA A 17 -17.29 11.56 -0.34
N LEU A 18 -16.61 11.47 -1.51
CA LEU A 18 -15.73 12.50 -1.99
C LEU A 18 -16.42 13.84 -2.15
N HIS A 19 -17.62 13.87 -2.76
CA HIS A 19 -18.37 15.12 -2.94
C HIS A 19 -18.63 15.81 -1.61
N ARG A 20 -19.04 15.07 -0.56
CA ARG A 20 -19.25 15.63 0.77
C ARG A 20 -17.95 16.15 1.41
N ILE A 21 -16.83 15.48 1.18
CA ILE A 21 -15.52 15.95 1.65
C ILE A 21 -15.12 17.21 0.89
N ALA A 22 -15.35 17.28 -0.42
CA ALA A 22 -15.07 18.45 -1.24
C ALA A 22 -15.91 19.67 -0.81
N ASP A 23 -17.21 19.46 -0.52
CA ASP A 23 -18.09 20.48 0.05
C ASP A 23 -17.56 21.00 1.39
N HIS A 24 -17.14 20.09 2.28
CA HIS A 24 -16.55 20.44 3.56
C HIS A 24 -15.26 21.27 3.39
N LEU A 25 -14.44 20.94 2.42
CA LEU A 25 -13.20 21.65 2.06
C LEU A 25 -13.48 22.92 1.23
N ARG A 26 -14.71 23.14 0.76
CA ARG A 26 -15.11 24.22 -0.13
C ARG A 26 -14.31 24.26 -1.43
N VAL A 27 -14.11 23.09 -2.03
CA VAL A 27 -13.43 22.92 -3.32
C VAL A 27 -14.34 22.24 -4.34
N THR A 28 -14.10 22.47 -5.64
CA THR A 28 -14.79 21.72 -6.69
C THR A 28 -14.30 20.29 -6.77
N SER A 29 -15.22 19.39 -7.08
CA SER A 29 -14.93 17.97 -7.38
C SER A 29 -15.38 17.56 -8.80
N ASP A 30 -15.67 18.53 -9.67
CA ASP A 30 -16.19 18.28 -11.02
C ASP A 30 -15.22 17.52 -11.92
N ASP A 31 -13.92 17.71 -11.71
CA ASP A 31 -12.83 17.06 -12.43
C ASP A 31 -12.20 15.88 -11.67
N ALA A 32 -12.88 15.40 -10.62
CA ALA A 32 -12.38 14.32 -9.78
C ALA A 32 -12.10 13.05 -10.61
N ARG A 33 -10.93 12.45 -10.33
CA ARG A 33 -10.50 11.20 -10.97
C ARG A 33 -10.19 10.17 -9.91
N LEU A 34 -10.86 9.03 -9.96
CA LEU A 34 -10.51 7.89 -9.12
C LEU A 34 -9.17 7.31 -9.60
N LEU A 35 -8.15 7.41 -8.76
CA LEU A 35 -6.81 6.90 -9.05
C LEU A 35 -6.66 5.44 -8.59
N HIS A 36 -7.28 5.09 -7.46
CA HIS A 36 -7.13 3.77 -6.85
C HIS A 36 -8.34 3.43 -5.97
N LEU A 37 -8.77 2.16 -6.01
CA LEU A 37 -9.84 1.62 -5.19
C LEU A 37 -9.47 0.21 -4.71
N ALA A 38 -8.90 0.11 -3.52
CA ALA A 38 -8.59 -1.16 -2.87
C ALA A 38 -8.76 -1.04 -1.34
N ASN A 39 -7.69 -0.84 -0.59
CA ASN A 39 -7.77 -0.61 0.86
C ASN A 39 -8.26 0.82 1.18
N ASN A 40 -8.09 1.74 0.25
CA ASN A 40 -8.58 3.11 0.31
C ASN A 40 -9.11 3.50 -1.07
N ALA A 41 -10.01 4.47 -1.10
CA ALA A 41 -10.35 5.18 -2.32
C ALA A 41 -9.48 6.43 -2.42
N VAL A 42 -8.73 6.56 -3.51
CA VAL A 42 -7.83 7.69 -3.74
C VAL A 42 -8.33 8.46 -4.96
N PHE A 43 -8.67 9.73 -4.77
CA PHE A 43 -9.14 10.62 -5.82
C PHE A 43 -8.19 11.79 -6.00
N ALA A 44 -7.86 12.11 -7.25
CA ALA A 44 -7.26 13.39 -7.58
C ALA A 44 -8.35 14.40 -7.93
N LEU A 45 -8.20 15.63 -7.45
CA LEU A 45 -8.99 16.81 -7.81
C LEU A 45 -8.00 17.85 -8.39
N PRO A 46 -7.68 17.73 -9.70
CA PRO A 46 -6.63 18.53 -10.32
C PRO A 46 -6.87 20.03 -10.23
N THR A 47 -8.10 20.50 -10.47
CA THR A 47 -8.45 21.93 -10.38
C THR A 47 -8.27 22.48 -8.96
N ALA A 48 -8.59 21.68 -7.93
CA ALA A 48 -8.36 22.04 -6.54
C ALA A 48 -6.90 21.84 -6.10
N GLY A 49 -6.07 21.18 -6.89
CA GLY A 49 -4.67 20.90 -6.58
C GLY A 49 -4.47 19.91 -5.43
N ILE A 50 -5.43 19.00 -5.18
CA ILE A 50 -5.42 18.08 -4.04
C ILE A 50 -5.65 16.63 -4.45
N VAL A 51 -5.23 15.72 -3.56
CA VAL A 51 -5.58 14.29 -3.57
C VAL A 51 -6.31 13.98 -2.27
N VAL A 52 -7.50 13.39 -2.37
CA VAL A 52 -8.27 12.92 -1.23
C VAL A 52 -8.16 11.41 -1.14
N ARG A 53 -7.73 10.91 0.03
CA ARG A 53 -7.62 9.49 0.32
C ARG A 53 -8.62 9.12 1.41
N ILE A 54 -9.63 8.33 1.06
CA ILE A 54 -10.75 7.94 1.93
C ILE A 54 -10.54 6.51 2.40
N SER A 55 -10.55 6.28 3.70
CA SER A 55 -10.39 4.95 4.29
C SER A 55 -11.63 4.07 4.05
N ARG A 56 -11.39 2.78 3.78
CA ARG A 56 -12.45 1.81 3.49
C ARG A 56 -13.45 1.61 4.62
N THR A 57 -13.00 1.69 5.87
CA THR A 57 -13.82 1.41 7.05
C THR A 57 -13.49 2.36 8.19
N ARG A 58 -14.44 2.52 9.13
CA ARG A 58 -14.22 3.27 10.39
C ARG A 58 -13.10 2.67 11.24
N ARG A 59 -12.87 1.35 11.16
CA ARG A 59 -11.77 0.65 11.87
C ARG A 59 -10.37 1.12 11.43
N LEU A 60 -10.27 1.83 10.30
CA LEU A 60 -9.01 2.38 9.81
C LEU A 60 -8.75 3.82 10.28
N LEU A 61 -9.55 4.35 11.22
CA LEU A 61 -9.36 5.69 11.77
C LEU A 61 -7.96 5.85 12.41
N ASP A 62 -7.53 4.90 13.22
CA ASP A 62 -6.20 4.95 13.87
C ASP A 62 -5.07 5.00 12.81
N ARG A 63 -5.26 4.27 11.70
CA ARG A 63 -4.32 4.32 10.57
C ARG A 63 -4.30 5.69 9.90
N ALA A 64 -5.47 6.28 9.65
CA ALA A 64 -5.57 7.62 9.06
C ALA A 64 -4.97 8.68 10.00
N THR A 65 -5.19 8.56 11.31
CA THR A 65 -4.61 9.43 12.34
C THR A 65 -3.09 9.31 12.35
N LYS A 66 -2.55 8.08 12.34
CA LYS A 66 -1.10 7.84 12.22
C LYS A 66 -0.52 8.50 10.96
N VAL A 67 -1.17 8.29 9.81
CA VAL A 67 -0.72 8.82 8.51
C VAL A 67 -0.76 10.35 8.48
N ALA A 68 -1.79 10.98 9.06
CA ALA A 68 -1.87 12.43 9.17
C ALA A 68 -0.77 12.99 10.08
N ALA A 69 -0.53 12.39 11.24
CA ALA A 69 0.53 12.78 12.15
C ALA A 69 1.93 12.64 11.52
N LEU A 70 2.17 11.52 10.79
CA LEU A 70 3.40 11.33 10.02
C LEU A 70 3.55 12.40 8.94
N GLY A 71 2.49 12.72 8.19
CA GLY A 71 2.52 13.72 7.13
C GLY A 71 2.89 15.12 7.66
N ALA A 72 2.37 15.51 8.84
CA ALA A 72 2.74 16.75 9.51
C ALA A 72 4.24 16.74 9.90
N TRP A 73 4.69 15.68 10.58
CA TRP A 73 6.08 15.56 10.97
C TRP A 73 7.06 15.49 9.77
N PHE A 74 6.67 14.87 8.66
CA PHE A 74 7.45 14.87 7.42
C PHE A 74 7.63 16.27 6.84
N ALA A 75 6.64 17.15 7.00
CA ALA A 75 6.76 18.54 6.59
C ALA A 75 7.77 19.29 7.46
N ASP A 76 7.69 19.12 8.78
CA ASP A 76 8.57 19.78 9.76
C ASP A 76 10.05 19.34 9.59
N THR A 77 10.28 18.10 9.21
CA THR A 77 11.62 17.53 9.01
C THR A 77 12.12 17.64 7.58
N ASN A 78 11.36 18.24 6.69
CA ASN A 78 11.64 18.29 5.25
C ASN A 78 11.98 16.91 4.65
N ALA A 79 11.26 15.88 5.09
CA ALA A 79 11.43 14.50 4.60
C ALA A 79 11.17 14.41 3.08
N PRO A 80 11.74 13.45 2.36
CA PRO A 80 11.51 13.25 0.91
C PRO A 80 10.15 12.57 0.65
N THR A 81 9.07 13.24 1.00
CA THR A 81 7.70 12.69 0.97
C THR A 81 6.71 13.66 0.34
N ILE A 82 5.54 13.17 -0.06
CA ILE A 82 4.40 14.02 -0.39
C ILE A 82 3.99 14.87 0.83
N ARG A 83 3.19 15.92 0.62
CA ARG A 83 2.78 16.87 1.66
C ARG A 83 1.27 16.86 1.85
N LEU A 84 0.85 16.91 3.12
CA LEU A 84 -0.53 17.24 3.45
C LEU A 84 -0.88 18.66 2.98
N VAL A 85 -2.14 18.88 2.64
CA VAL A 85 -2.64 20.22 2.35
C VAL A 85 -2.57 21.03 3.63
N PRO A 86 -1.88 22.20 3.63
CA PRO A 86 -1.77 23.05 4.80
C PRO A 86 -3.12 23.67 5.19
N GLY A 87 -3.31 23.96 6.48
CA GLY A 87 -4.51 24.61 7.00
C GLY A 87 -5.77 23.73 7.06
N VAL A 88 -5.64 22.42 6.84
CA VAL A 88 -6.71 21.44 7.00
C VAL A 88 -6.38 20.57 8.21
N ASP A 89 -7.28 20.54 9.20
CA ASP A 89 -7.17 19.61 10.33
C ASP A 89 -7.41 18.19 9.84
N GLN A 90 -6.45 17.30 10.07
CA GLN A 90 -6.46 15.94 9.52
C GLN A 90 -6.18 14.89 10.59
N PRO A 91 -6.77 13.67 10.45
CA PRO A 91 -7.65 13.25 9.36
C PRO A 91 -9.03 13.91 9.44
N LEU A 92 -9.64 14.19 8.29
CA LEU A 92 -11.04 14.60 8.22
C LEU A 92 -11.94 13.41 8.55
N ILE A 93 -13.03 13.66 9.28
CA ILE A 93 -14.07 12.66 9.53
C ILE A 93 -15.37 13.18 8.93
N VAL A 94 -15.80 12.54 7.85
CA VAL A 94 -17.04 12.89 7.15
C VAL A 94 -17.90 11.62 7.06
N ASP A 95 -19.12 11.67 7.64
CA ASP A 95 -20.07 10.54 7.74
C ASP A 95 -19.42 9.27 8.32
N GLY A 96 -18.47 9.45 9.24
CA GLY A 96 -17.74 8.37 9.90
C GLY A 96 -16.68 7.69 9.05
N LEU A 97 -16.38 8.21 7.86
CA LEU A 97 -15.21 7.82 7.08
C LEU A 97 -14.06 8.79 7.37
N ALA A 98 -12.87 8.22 7.56
CA ALA A 98 -11.67 9.02 7.73
C ALA A 98 -11.03 9.31 6.36
N ALA A 99 -10.62 10.55 6.14
CA ALA A 99 -9.93 10.96 4.93
C ALA A 99 -8.67 11.78 5.25
N THR A 100 -7.64 11.61 4.42
CA THR A 100 -6.46 12.49 4.41
C THR A 100 -6.37 13.21 3.08
N VAL A 101 -5.91 14.45 3.12
CA VAL A 101 -5.87 15.38 1.99
C VAL A 101 -4.43 15.80 1.72
N TRP A 102 -3.97 15.52 0.51
CA TRP A 102 -2.58 15.70 0.10
C TRP A 102 -2.49 16.68 -1.06
N THR A 103 -1.36 17.36 -1.20
CA THR A 103 -1.08 18.18 -2.36
C THR A 103 -1.02 17.29 -3.61
N TYR A 104 -1.75 17.65 -4.66
CA TYR A 104 -1.72 16.94 -5.92
C TYR A 104 -0.40 17.15 -6.65
N LEU A 105 0.25 16.06 -7.00
CA LEU A 105 1.44 16.04 -7.84
C LEU A 105 1.06 15.43 -9.19
N PRO A 106 0.90 16.23 -10.24
CA PRO A 106 0.58 15.71 -11.56
C PRO A 106 1.68 14.79 -12.07
N PRO A 107 1.33 13.66 -12.72
CA PRO A 107 2.31 12.75 -13.28
C PRO A 107 3.26 13.46 -14.23
N LYS A 108 4.57 13.29 -14.00
CA LYS A 108 5.63 13.85 -14.85
C LYS A 108 6.45 12.72 -15.49
N PRO A 109 6.60 12.68 -16.80
CA PRO A 109 7.50 11.76 -17.46
C PRO A 109 8.97 12.19 -17.31
N PRO A 110 9.94 11.24 -17.26
CA PRO A 110 9.69 9.80 -17.09
C PRO A 110 9.23 9.48 -15.67
N PRO A 111 8.46 8.38 -15.48
CA PRO A 111 8.06 7.95 -14.15
C PRO A 111 9.28 7.56 -13.32
N PRO A 112 9.19 7.68 -11.97
CA PRO A 112 10.28 7.23 -11.09
C PRO A 112 10.58 5.74 -11.26
N THR A 113 11.85 5.37 -11.05
CA THR A 113 12.37 4.02 -11.20
C THR A 113 13.06 3.54 -9.92
N VAL A 114 13.62 2.33 -9.95
CA VAL A 114 14.42 1.80 -8.83
C VAL A 114 15.69 2.63 -8.57
N ASP A 115 16.22 3.33 -9.59
CA ASP A 115 17.39 4.21 -9.42
C ASP A 115 17.03 5.44 -8.59
N ASP A 116 15.79 5.92 -8.70
CA ASP A 116 15.27 7.01 -7.88
C ASP A 116 14.96 6.54 -6.45
N LEU A 117 14.53 5.28 -6.28
CA LEU A 117 14.15 4.71 -4.99
C LEU A 117 15.32 4.64 -4.01
N GLY A 118 16.50 4.21 -4.47
CA GLY A 118 17.67 4.05 -3.61
C GLY A 118 18.07 5.32 -2.85
N PRO A 119 18.31 6.46 -3.53
CA PRO A 119 18.66 7.72 -2.88
C PRO A 119 17.57 8.24 -1.93
N VAL A 120 16.30 8.13 -2.32
CA VAL A 120 15.15 8.57 -1.51
C VAL A 120 15.05 7.76 -0.23
N LEU A 121 15.20 6.42 -0.30
CA LEU A 121 15.20 5.56 0.89
C LEU A 121 16.38 5.85 1.82
N ARG A 122 17.59 6.09 1.27
CA ARG A 122 18.74 6.50 2.11
C ARG A 122 18.47 7.78 2.87
N GLN A 123 17.80 8.74 2.25
CA GLN A 123 17.41 9.99 2.89
C GLN A 123 16.33 9.74 3.94
N PHE A 124 15.33 8.92 3.63
CA PHE A 124 14.24 8.56 4.53
C PHE A 124 14.75 7.82 5.78
N HIS A 125 15.65 6.85 5.63
CA HIS A 125 16.22 6.09 6.75
C HIS A 125 17.18 6.90 7.64
N ARG A 126 17.62 8.10 7.21
CA ARG A 126 18.40 9.03 8.03
C ARG A 126 17.54 9.96 8.89
N LEU A 127 16.24 9.97 8.67
CA LEU A 127 15.34 10.75 9.50
C LEU A 127 15.43 10.29 10.96
N PRO A 128 15.32 11.20 11.92
CA PRO A 128 15.25 10.82 13.33
C PRO A 128 13.98 10.01 13.59
N ARG A 129 13.92 9.36 14.74
CA ARG A 129 12.68 8.73 15.18
C ARG A 129 11.61 9.81 15.38
N PRO A 130 10.41 9.68 14.76
CA PRO A 130 9.36 10.66 14.94
C PRO A 130 8.82 10.63 16.39
N PRO A 131 8.37 11.77 16.93
CA PRO A 131 7.75 11.87 18.25
C PRO A 131 6.28 11.41 18.20
N ILE A 132 6.04 10.29 17.55
CA ILE A 132 4.72 9.70 17.28
C ILE A 132 4.81 8.25 17.73
N ASP A 133 3.74 7.75 18.36
CA ASP A 133 3.66 6.32 18.67
C ASP A 133 3.40 5.54 17.38
N LEU A 134 4.45 4.86 16.91
CA LEU A 134 4.40 4.02 15.73
C LEU A 134 4.42 2.55 16.11
N PRO A 135 3.61 1.72 15.42
CA PRO A 135 3.68 0.28 15.60
C PRO A 135 5.07 -0.25 15.22
N LEU A 136 5.48 -1.33 15.85
CA LEU A 136 6.60 -2.12 15.36
C LEU A 136 6.20 -2.84 14.06
N TRP A 137 7.15 -3.01 13.16
CA TRP A 137 6.98 -3.84 11.98
C TRP A 137 6.59 -5.26 12.38
N ASP A 138 5.39 -5.67 11.98
CA ASP A 138 4.79 -6.96 12.33
C ASP A 138 4.09 -7.61 11.14
N PRO A 139 4.85 -8.20 10.20
CA PRO A 139 4.29 -8.83 9.02
C PRO A 139 3.42 -10.04 9.36
N ILE A 140 3.64 -10.67 10.51
CA ILE A 140 2.87 -11.84 10.96
C ILE A 140 1.52 -11.40 11.52
N GLY A 141 1.48 -10.38 12.37
CA GLY A 141 0.23 -9.81 12.87
C GLY A 141 -0.66 -9.31 11.73
N ASP A 142 -0.08 -8.59 10.77
CA ASP A 142 -0.79 -8.15 9.56
C ASP A 142 -1.37 -9.33 8.74
N ALA A 143 -0.59 -10.40 8.55
CA ALA A 143 -1.04 -11.59 7.83
C ALA A 143 -2.18 -12.30 8.57
N ARG A 144 -2.03 -12.53 9.89
CA ARG A 144 -3.05 -13.17 10.72
C ARG A 144 -4.37 -12.40 10.72
N HIS A 145 -4.29 -11.08 10.83
CA HIS A 145 -5.48 -10.22 10.78
C HIS A 145 -6.26 -10.41 9.47
N ARG A 146 -5.56 -10.39 8.33
CA ARG A 146 -6.19 -10.63 7.02
C ARG A 146 -6.78 -12.04 6.89
N ILE A 147 -6.09 -13.06 7.42
CA ILE A 147 -6.55 -14.45 7.39
C ILE A 147 -7.79 -14.64 8.26
N THR A 148 -7.86 -14.00 9.42
CA THR A 148 -9.00 -14.09 10.36
C THR A 148 -10.24 -13.45 9.78
N ASP A 149 -10.11 -12.25 9.17
CA ASP A 149 -11.23 -11.51 8.59
C ASP A 149 -11.61 -12.00 7.17
N ALA A 150 -11.00 -13.08 6.70
CA ALA A 150 -11.18 -13.56 5.33
C ALA A 150 -12.53 -14.22 5.10
N GLU A 151 -13.26 -13.72 4.12
CA GLU A 151 -14.36 -14.42 3.46
C GLU A 151 -13.82 -15.11 2.19
N GLY A 152 -14.27 -16.35 1.90
CA GLY A 152 -13.87 -17.10 0.71
C GLY A 152 -12.54 -17.86 0.81
N LEU A 153 -11.85 -17.81 1.95
CA LEU A 153 -10.66 -18.63 2.19
C LEU A 153 -11.06 -20.03 2.63
N THR A 154 -10.59 -21.05 1.89
CA THR A 154 -10.86 -22.46 2.27
C THR A 154 -10.18 -22.80 3.60
N ALA A 155 -10.69 -23.80 4.32
CA ALA A 155 -10.09 -24.28 5.56
C ALA A 155 -8.62 -24.71 5.33
N TYR A 156 -8.36 -25.46 4.26
CA TYR A 156 -7.00 -25.90 3.89
C TYR A 156 -6.04 -24.72 3.70
N HIS A 157 -6.43 -23.70 2.94
CA HIS A 157 -5.59 -22.51 2.73
C HIS A 157 -5.38 -21.71 4.01
N ARG A 158 -6.43 -21.61 4.85
CA ARG A 158 -6.35 -20.95 6.16
C ARG A 158 -5.34 -21.63 7.06
N ASP A 159 -5.43 -22.95 7.20
CA ASP A 159 -4.54 -23.75 8.05
C ASP A 159 -3.09 -23.65 7.58
N PHE A 160 -2.88 -23.72 6.26
CA PHE A 160 -1.54 -23.55 5.68
C PHE A 160 -0.96 -22.18 6.00
N LEU A 161 -1.71 -21.10 5.78
CA LEU A 161 -1.23 -19.73 6.03
C LEU A 161 -0.99 -19.48 7.51
N LEU A 162 -1.83 -20.00 8.40
CA LEU A 162 -1.62 -19.89 9.86
C LEU A 162 -0.39 -20.67 10.30
N ALA A 163 -0.18 -21.90 9.81
CA ALA A 163 1.02 -22.69 10.08
C ALA A 163 2.29 -21.98 9.54
N TRP A 164 2.19 -21.29 8.41
CA TRP A 164 3.30 -20.47 7.90
C TRP A 164 3.61 -19.31 8.83
N CYS A 165 2.58 -18.56 9.31
CA CYS A 165 2.74 -17.54 10.32
C CYS A 165 3.40 -18.08 11.60
N ASP A 166 2.99 -19.28 12.07
CA ASP A 166 3.55 -19.91 13.27
C ASP A 166 5.05 -20.21 13.12
N ARG A 167 5.46 -20.72 11.97
CA ARG A 167 6.89 -20.97 11.67
C ARG A 167 7.73 -19.71 11.60
N LEU A 168 7.16 -18.62 11.09
CA LEU A 168 7.88 -17.35 10.96
C LEU A 168 7.97 -16.56 12.28
N THR A 169 6.97 -16.68 13.15
CA THR A 169 6.85 -15.89 14.38
C THR A 169 8.14 -15.86 15.20
N PRO A 170 8.75 -16.99 15.61
CA PRO A 170 9.97 -16.95 16.46
C PRO A 170 11.15 -16.31 15.73
N ARG A 171 11.26 -16.48 14.42
CA ARG A 171 12.35 -15.93 13.61
C ARG A 171 12.21 -14.40 13.46
N ILE A 172 10.99 -13.90 13.23
CA ILE A 172 10.70 -12.47 13.16
C ILE A 172 10.91 -11.80 14.52
N ASN A 173 10.49 -12.44 15.63
CA ASN A 173 10.73 -11.92 16.97
C ASN A 173 12.23 -11.83 17.26
N ALA A 174 13.00 -12.88 16.96
CA ALA A 174 14.45 -12.87 17.15
C ALA A 174 15.14 -11.76 16.30
N LEU A 175 14.66 -11.51 15.07
CA LEU A 175 15.16 -10.40 14.26
C LEU A 175 14.88 -9.05 14.94
N ARG A 176 13.67 -8.84 15.43
CA ARG A 176 13.24 -7.59 16.08
C ARG A 176 13.99 -7.34 17.38
N ASP A 177 14.28 -8.38 18.14
CA ASP A 177 15.01 -8.29 19.42
C ASP A 177 16.51 -7.95 19.23
N ASN A 178 17.06 -8.28 18.06
CA ASN A 178 18.50 -8.11 17.78
C ASN A 178 18.84 -6.87 16.94
N ILE A 179 17.85 -6.15 16.39
CA ILE A 179 18.08 -4.97 15.55
C ILE A 179 17.37 -3.76 16.16
N SER A 180 18.12 -2.67 16.38
CA SER A 180 17.51 -1.40 16.78
C SER A 180 16.54 -0.90 15.72
N PRO A 181 15.25 -0.71 16.06
CA PRO A 181 14.26 -0.32 15.08
C PRO A 181 14.42 1.14 14.68
N GLY A 182 14.52 1.39 13.38
CA GLY A 182 14.46 2.71 12.75
C GLY A 182 13.09 2.97 12.12
N LEU A 183 12.90 4.18 11.59
CA LEU A 183 11.72 4.49 10.76
C LEU A 183 11.85 3.75 9.42
N ILE A 184 10.82 3.00 9.06
CA ILE A 184 10.72 2.34 7.76
C ILE A 184 9.41 2.72 7.06
N HIS A 185 9.45 2.75 5.73
CA HIS A 185 8.26 2.94 4.90
C HIS A 185 7.34 1.69 4.96
N GLY A 186 7.92 0.50 5.00
CA GLY A 186 7.23 -0.79 5.15
C GLY A 186 6.60 -1.33 3.86
N ASP A 187 6.57 -0.53 2.79
CA ASP A 187 6.09 -0.94 1.45
C ASP A 187 6.79 -0.17 0.33
N ALA A 188 8.10 -0.01 0.42
CA ALA A 188 8.88 0.78 -0.51
C ALA A 188 9.06 0.06 -1.86
N HIS A 189 8.54 0.67 -2.93
CA HIS A 189 8.72 0.23 -4.32
C HIS A 189 8.46 1.40 -5.29
N PRO A 190 8.89 1.30 -6.57
CA PRO A 190 8.80 2.43 -7.51
C PRO A 190 7.39 3.00 -7.71
N SER A 191 6.32 2.18 -7.57
CA SER A 191 4.94 2.69 -7.68
C SER A 191 4.52 3.58 -6.50
N ASN A 192 5.27 3.60 -5.40
CA ASN A 192 5.09 4.51 -4.27
C ASN A 192 6.02 5.72 -4.33
N LEU A 193 6.49 6.06 -5.54
CA LEU A 193 7.27 7.24 -5.82
C LEU A 193 6.51 8.20 -6.73
N LEU A 194 6.62 9.47 -6.45
CA LEU A 194 6.11 10.55 -7.29
C LEU A 194 7.23 11.57 -7.55
N ARG A 195 7.04 12.45 -8.54
CA ARG A 195 7.90 13.63 -8.73
C ARG A 195 7.17 14.87 -8.24
N ASP A 196 7.83 15.64 -7.38
CA ASP A 196 7.32 16.91 -6.91
C ASP A 196 7.35 18.00 -8.00
N ALA A 197 6.93 19.21 -7.65
CA ALA A 197 6.89 20.33 -8.58
C ALA A 197 8.30 20.69 -9.13
N THR A 198 9.35 20.46 -8.37
CA THR A 198 10.74 20.73 -8.74
C THR A 198 11.39 19.59 -9.51
N GLY A 199 10.72 18.43 -9.64
CA GLY A 199 11.23 17.23 -10.28
C GLY A 199 11.95 16.26 -9.34
N ASN A 200 12.04 16.56 -8.05
CA ASN A 200 12.60 15.64 -7.07
C ASN A 200 11.67 14.44 -6.86
N THR A 201 12.26 13.30 -6.59
CA THR A 201 11.50 12.10 -6.25
C THR A 201 11.11 12.08 -4.78
N VAL A 202 9.85 11.78 -4.49
CA VAL A 202 9.28 11.73 -3.15
C VAL A 202 8.48 10.46 -2.93
N LEU A 203 8.46 9.97 -1.68
CA LEU A 203 7.67 8.82 -1.24
C LEU A 203 6.21 9.19 -1.01
N CYS A 204 5.33 8.24 -1.27
CA CYS A 204 3.89 8.29 -0.93
C CYS A 204 3.43 6.94 -0.35
N ASP A 205 2.22 6.89 0.18
CA ASP A 205 1.58 5.72 0.81
C ASP A 205 2.24 5.22 2.10
N PHE A 206 1.95 5.92 3.20
CA PHE A 206 2.52 5.67 4.53
C PHE A 206 1.69 4.74 5.42
N ASP A 207 0.79 3.93 4.87
CA ASP A 207 -0.03 3.00 5.65
C ASP A 207 0.81 1.96 6.40
N ALA A 208 1.86 1.46 5.76
CA ALA A 208 2.74 0.45 6.31
C ALA A 208 3.90 1.03 7.14
N THR A 209 4.00 2.38 7.22
CA THR A 209 5.08 3.04 7.96
C THR A 209 5.04 2.67 9.44
N SER A 210 6.18 2.24 9.95
CA SER A 210 6.35 1.62 11.26
C SER A 210 7.81 1.76 11.74
N LEU A 211 8.12 1.22 12.90
CA LEU A 211 9.48 1.08 13.38
C LEU A 211 9.96 -0.35 13.11
N GLY A 212 11.08 -0.50 12.42
CA GLY A 212 11.61 -1.82 12.07
C GLY A 212 13.03 -1.78 11.51
N PRO A 213 13.55 -2.93 11.07
CA PRO A 213 14.83 -3.00 10.37
C PRO A 213 14.72 -2.27 9.01
N TRP A 214 15.64 -1.36 8.71
CA TRP A 214 15.65 -0.61 7.44
C TRP A 214 15.75 -1.53 6.21
N GLN A 215 16.28 -2.73 6.37
CA GLN A 215 16.38 -3.77 5.37
C GLN A 215 15.02 -4.13 4.76
N VAL A 216 13.94 -4.03 5.53
CA VAL A 216 12.55 -4.30 5.08
C VAL A 216 12.20 -3.50 3.83
N ASP A 217 12.66 -2.27 3.73
CA ASP A 217 12.35 -1.38 2.61
C ASP A 217 13.13 -1.72 1.32
N LEU A 218 14.15 -2.54 1.40
CA LEU A 218 14.91 -2.99 0.23
C LEU A 218 14.41 -4.31 -0.37
N VAL A 219 13.52 -5.03 0.32
CA VAL A 219 13.13 -6.40 -0.04
C VAL A 219 12.15 -6.45 -1.21
N ALA A 220 11.30 -5.43 -1.35
CA ALA A 220 10.20 -5.45 -2.33
C ALA A 220 10.69 -5.57 -3.79
N VAL A 221 11.82 -4.95 -4.13
CA VAL A 221 12.37 -4.95 -5.49
C VAL A 221 12.95 -6.31 -5.87
N PRO A 222 13.90 -6.93 -5.12
CA PRO A 222 14.44 -8.24 -5.50
C PRO A 222 13.39 -9.36 -5.42
N VAL A 223 12.45 -9.33 -4.49
CA VAL A 223 11.33 -10.28 -4.49
C VAL A 223 10.41 -10.04 -5.69
N GLY A 224 10.13 -8.79 -6.04
CA GLY A 224 9.39 -8.44 -7.24
C GLY A 224 10.11 -8.83 -8.54
N GLU A 225 11.44 -8.72 -8.59
CA GLU A 225 12.23 -9.22 -9.72
C GLU A 225 12.06 -10.74 -9.89
N ALA A 226 12.21 -11.49 -8.79
CA ALA A 226 12.08 -12.94 -8.82
C ALA A 226 10.66 -13.39 -9.21
N ARG A 227 9.63 -12.84 -8.57
CA ARG A 227 8.24 -13.30 -8.71
C ARG A 227 7.51 -12.72 -9.92
N PHE A 228 7.87 -11.51 -10.39
CA PHE A 228 7.25 -10.86 -11.55
C PHE A 228 8.16 -10.86 -12.78
N HIS A 229 9.34 -11.49 -12.72
CA HIS A 229 10.37 -11.54 -13.77
C HIS A 229 10.77 -10.15 -14.30
N ARG A 230 11.04 -9.21 -13.38
CA ARG A 230 11.46 -7.85 -13.70
C ARG A 230 12.98 -7.72 -13.68
N ALA A 231 13.66 -8.34 -14.64
CA ALA A 231 15.12 -8.49 -14.66
C ALA A 231 15.90 -7.18 -14.48
N GLY A 232 16.97 -7.23 -13.68
CA GLY A 232 17.94 -6.16 -13.49
C GLY A 232 17.54 -5.06 -12.52
N GLN A 233 16.35 -5.08 -11.93
CA GLN A 233 15.90 -4.05 -10.99
C GLN A 233 16.61 -4.15 -9.64
N HIS A 234 16.86 -5.35 -9.16
CA HIS A 234 17.54 -5.60 -7.90
C HIS A 234 18.95 -4.99 -7.90
N GLN A 235 19.78 -5.30 -8.91
CA GLN A 235 21.16 -4.81 -8.98
C GLN A 235 21.21 -3.28 -9.10
N ARG A 236 20.26 -2.68 -9.82
CA ARG A 236 20.12 -1.21 -9.92
C ARG A 236 19.79 -0.60 -8.57
N LEU A 237 18.82 -1.18 -7.82
CA LEU A 237 18.52 -0.71 -6.46
C LEU A 237 19.73 -0.85 -5.54
N ALA A 238 20.41 -2.01 -5.56
CA ALA A 238 21.60 -2.25 -4.74
C ALA A 238 22.68 -1.20 -4.99
N THR A 239 22.94 -0.87 -6.26
CA THR A 239 23.87 0.19 -6.66
C THR A 239 23.38 1.57 -6.20
N ALA A 240 22.13 1.91 -6.43
CA ALA A 240 21.55 3.20 -6.11
C ALA A 240 21.43 3.45 -4.60
N TYR A 241 21.12 2.42 -3.81
CA TYR A 241 21.06 2.49 -2.34
C TYR A 241 22.44 2.35 -1.69
N GLY A 242 23.36 1.61 -2.31
CA GLY A 242 24.70 1.31 -1.78
C GLY A 242 24.72 0.09 -0.84
N TYR A 243 23.73 -0.80 -0.94
CA TYR A 243 23.67 -2.07 -0.21
C TYR A 243 22.87 -3.12 -0.97
N ASP A 244 23.43 -4.31 -1.10
CA ASP A 244 22.76 -5.45 -1.69
C ASP A 244 22.07 -6.30 -0.61
N ILE A 245 20.75 -6.15 -0.50
CA ILE A 245 19.95 -6.86 0.50
C ILE A 245 20.01 -8.39 0.35
N THR A 246 20.28 -8.92 -0.85
CA THR A 246 20.35 -10.38 -1.05
C THR A 246 21.58 -11.01 -0.42
N THR A 247 22.58 -10.20 -0.04
CA THR A 247 23.76 -10.62 0.72
C THR A 247 23.57 -10.49 2.26
N ASP A 248 22.47 -9.90 2.72
CA ASP A 248 22.17 -9.75 4.14
C ASP A 248 21.89 -11.13 4.77
N PRO A 249 22.44 -11.43 5.98
CA PRO A 249 22.17 -12.69 6.68
C PRO A 249 20.67 -12.95 6.92
N HIS A 250 19.85 -11.91 7.01
CA HIS A 250 18.42 -12.01 7.23
C HIS A 250 17.61 -12.08 5.92
N TRP A 251 18.27 -12.01 4.76
CA TRP A 251 17.59 -12.05 3.45
C TRP A 251 16.59 -13.18 3.30
N PRO A 252 16.87 -14.45 3.65
CA PRO A 252 15.91 -15.54 3.48
C PRO A 252 14.64 -15.31 4.31
N LEU A 253 14.77 -14.78 5.52
CA LEU A 253 13.63 -14.47 6.41
C LEU A 253 12.82 -13.29 5.88
N LEU A 254 13.49 -12.22 5.46
CA LEU A 254 12.85 -11.01 4.94
C LEU A 254 12.13 -11.28 3.61
N ARG A 255 12.73 -12.09 2.74
CA ARG A 255 12.09 -12.58 1.50
C ARG A 255 10.80 -13.35 1.83
N GLU A 256 10.88 -14.31 2.73
CA GLU A 256 9.73 -15.15 3.13
C GLU A 256 8.60 -14.29 3.76
N ALA A 257 8.94 -13.33 4.60
CA ALA A 257 7.97 -12.38 5.17
C ALA A 257 7.31 -11.51 4.10
N ARG A 258 8.06 -11.07 3.08
CA ARG A 258 7.52 -10.31 1.94
C ARG A 258 6.60 -11.15 1.08
N GLU A 259 6.94 -12.39 0.80
CA GLU A 259 6.10 -13.34 0.04
C GLU A 259 4.80 -13.62 0.78
N LEU A 260 4.84 -13.83 2.11
CA LEU A 260 3.65 -13.95 2.95
C LEU A 260 2.75 -12.70 2.84
N LYS A 261 3.33 -11.49 2.93
CA LYS A 261 2.60 -10.23 2.73
C LYS A 261 1.93 -10.17 1.36
N MET A 262 2.65 -10.55 0.29
CA MET A 262 2.15 -10.50 -1.09
C MET A 262 1.02 -11.48 -1.35
N ILE A 263 1.01 -12.63 -0.69
CA ILE A 263 -0.06 -13.63 -0.79
C ILE A 263 -1.26 -13.19 0.04
N THR A 264 -1.03 -12.81 1.30
CA THR A 264 -2.13 -12.43 2.19
C THR A 264 -2.80 -11.12 1.81
N ALA A 265 -2.17 -10.29 0.98
CA ALA A 265 -2.80 -9.09 0.41
C ALA A 265 -4.05 -9.40 -0.44
N ALA A 266 -4.12 -10.57 -1.08
CA ALA A 266 -5.27 -11.01 -1.86
C ALA A 266 -6.45 -11.47 -1.00
N VAL A 267 -6.18 -11.94 0.21
CA VAL A 267 -7.17 -12.65 1.04
C VAL A 267 -8.47 -11.88 1.26
N PRO A 268 -8.47 -10.57 1.57
CA PRO A 268 -9.70 -9.79 1.69
C PRO A 268 -10.47 -9.58 0.36
N LEU A 269 -9.87 -9.95 -0.76
CA LEU A 269 -10.39 -9.69 -2.11
C LEU A 269 -10.80 -10.96 -2.84
N LEU A 270 -10.67 -12.15 -2.24
CA LEU A 270 -10.90 -13.43 -2.89
C LEU A 270 -12.32 -13.56 -3.49
N ASN A 271 -13.33 -13.02 -2.81
CA ASN A 271 -14.71 -13.04 -3.27
C ASN A 271 -15.06 -11.90 -4.26
N SER A 272 -14.15 -10.94 -4.47
CA SER A 272 -14.44 -9.77 -5.30
C SER A 272 -14.10 -9.96 -6.78
N SER A 273 -13.19 -10.91 -7.11
CA SER A 273 -12.78 -11.18 -8.48
C SER A 273 -12.24 -12.58 -8.63
N PRO A 274 -12.75 -13.39 -9.58
CA PRO A 274 -12.22 -14.71 -9.89
C PRO A 274 -10.71 -14.69 -10.23
N GLY A 275 -10.25 -13.68 -10.99
CA GLY A 275 -8.85 -13.56 -11.34
C GLY A 275 -7.92 -13.39 -10.12
N ILE A 276 -8.41 -12.73 -9.04
CA ILE A 276 -7.65 -12.64 -7.79
C ILE A 276 -7.57 -13.99 -7.08
N ALA A 277 -8.65 -14.77 -7.08
CA ALA A 277 -8.67 -16.09 -6.49
C ALA A 277 -7.73 -17.09 -7.24
N ASP A 278 -7.73 -17.02 -8.56
CA ASP A 278 -6.85 -17.86 -9.39
C ASP A 278 -5.37 -17.50 -9.17
N GLU A 279 -5.04 -16.22 -9.18
CA GLU A 279 -3.67 -15.73 -8.90
C GLU A 279 -3.23 -16.08 -7.48
N PHE A 280 -4.12 -15.96 -6.48
CA PHE A 280 -3.84 -16.38 -5.11
C PHE A 280 -3.52 -17.87 -5.04
N ALA A 281 -4.31 -18.73 -5.70
CA ALA A 281 -4.09 -20.17 -5.74
C ALA A 281 -2.75 -20.51 -6.41
N LEU A 282 -2.42 -19.84 -7.53
CA LEU A 282 -1.14 -19.96 -8.21
C LEU A 282 0.03 -19.63 -7.28
N ARG A 283 -0.02 -18.46 -6.62
CA ARG A 283 1.04 -18.01 -5.71
C ARG A 283 1.23 -18.99 -4.55
N LEU A 284 0.12 -19.44 -3.96
CA LEU A 284 0.17 -20.40 -2.85
C LEU A 284 0.76 -21.74 -3.30
N HIS A 285 0.39 -22.21 -4.50
CA HIS A 285 0.97 -23.42 -5.09
C HIS A 285 2.49 -23.30 -5.27
N THR A 286 2.97 -22.17 -5.80
CA THR A 286 4.42 -21.96 -5.99
C THR A 286 5.20 -21.98 -4.68
N ILE A 287 4.62 -21.43 -3.61
CA ILE A 287 5.25 -21.47 -2.27
C ILE A 287 5.25 -22.89 -1.71
N THR A 288 4.16 -23.63 -1.85
CA THR A 288 4.04 -25.01 -1.31
C THR A 288 4.96 -26.00 -2.01
N THR A 289 5.22 -25.79 -3.30
CA THR A 289 6.07 -26.66 -4.11
C THR A 289 7.53 -26.20 -4.21
N GLY A 290 7.85 -24.98 -3.70
CA GLY A 290 9.17 -24.37 -3.85
C GLY A 290 9.48 -23.95 -5.30
N ASP A 291 8.44 -23.67 -6.09
CA ASP A 291 8.60 -23.23 -7.48
C ASP A 291 8.94 -21.75 -7.55
N ASP A 292 10.20 -21.44 -7.87
CA ASP A 292 10.70 -20.07 -8.09
C ASP A 292 10.66 -19.66 -9.58
N HIS A 293 10.19 -20.52 -10.48
CA HIS A 293 10.18 -20.26 -11.93
C HIS A 293 8.83 -19.73 -12.43
N THR A 294 7.74 -20.09 -11.79
CA THR A 294 6.41 -19.61 -12.21
C THR A 294 6.25 -18.14 -11.88
N ARG A 295 5.95 -17.34 -12.92
CA ARG A 295 5.71 -15.92 -12.80
C ARG A 295 4.37 -15.64 -12.12
N TRP A 296 4.38 -14.70 -11.16
CA TRP A 296 3.19 -14.10 -10.58
C TRP A 296 2.72 -12.90 -11.40
N THR A 297 1.42 -12.64 -11.38
CA THR A 297 0.83 -11.45 -11.98
C THR A 297 0.49 -10.44 -10.87
N PRO A 298 0.90 -9.16 -10.95
CA PRO A 298 0.43 -8.15 -10.00
C PRO A 298 -1.10 -8.07 -10.00
N PHE A 299 -1.73 -7.98 -8.83
CA PHE A 299 -3.20 -7.92 -8.74
C PHE A 299 -3.80 -6.72 -9.50
N ALA A 300 -3.04 -5.63 -9.61
CA ALA A 300 -3.45 -4.45 -10.39
C ALA A 300 -3.48 -4.70 -11.91
N ASP A 301 -2.75 -5.71 -12.40
CA ASP A 301 -2.64 -6.04 -13.82
C ASP A 301 -3.64 -7.15 -14.23
N LEU A 302 -4.38 -7.70 -13.26
CA LEU A 302 -5.42 -8.68 -13.55
C LEU A 302 -6.60 -8.01 -14.26
N PRO A 303 -7.21 -8.69 -15.27
CA PRO A 303 -8.35 -8.14 -15.95
C PRO A 303 -9.50 -7.89 -14.97
N ALA A 304 -10.02 -6.66 -14.96
CA ALA A 304 -11.25 -6.36 -14.23
C ALA A 304 -12.38 -7.24 -14.78
N THR A 305 -13.07 -7.96 -13.90
CA THR A 305 -14.26 -8.74 -14.31
C THR A 305 -15.30 -7.80 -14.92
N ASP A 306 -15.77 -8.12 -16.11
CA ASP A 306 -16.62 -7.30 -17.00
C ASP A 306 -18.05 -7.08 -16.45
N GLN A 307 -18.24 -6.97 -15.12
CA GLN A 307 -19.55 -6.72 -14.51
C GLN A 307 -19.99 -5.24 -14.58
N HIS A 308 -19.18 -4.34 -15.10
CA HIS A 308 -19.48 -2.89 -15.15
C HIS A 308 -19.45 -2.28 -16.55
N ARG A 309 -19.31 -3.07 -17.62
CA ARG A 309 -19.62 -2.63 -18.99
C ARG A 309 -21.08 -2.94 -19.35
N ARG A 310 -22.04 -2.26 -18.70
CA ARG A 310 -23.34 -2.02 -19.35
C ARG A 310 -23.15 -0.86 -20.32
N PRO A 311 -23.38 -1.05 -21.61
CA PRO A 311 -23.49 0.07 -22.53
C PRO A 311 -24.67 0.92 -22.08
N LEU A 312 -24.47 2.23 -22.01
CA LEU A 312 -25.58 3.19 -21.87
C LEU A 312 -26.59 2.94 -22.99
N PRO A 313 -27.90 2.88 -22.69
CA PRO A 313 -28.91 2.75 -23.76
C PRO A 313 -28.79 3.95 -24.68
N ALA A 314 -28.73 3.69 -25.99
CA ALA A 314 -28.80 4.71 -27.01
C ALA A 314 -30.09 5.53 -26.80
N GLN A 315 -29.94 6.84 -26.71
CA GLN A 315 -31.09 7.75 -26.76
C GLN A 315 -31.69 7.64 -28.14
N GLU A 316 -32.86 7.05 -28.22
CA GLU A 316 -33.70 7.17 -29.41
C GLU A 316 -34.14 8.63 -29.53
N THR A 317 -33.63 9.31 -30.55
CA THR A 317 -34.14 10.59 -31.00
C THR A 317 -35.40 10.32 -31.82
N SER A 318 -36.53 10.80 -31.30
CA SER A 318 -37.76 11.07 -32.05
C SER A 318 -37.90 12.55 -32.27
#